data_ab3a2ccc79ccc11758d572968b2c3d29
#
_entry.id   ab3a2ccc79ccc11758d572968b2c3d29
#
_cell.length_a   1.000
_cell.length_b   1.000
_cell.length_c   1.000
_cell.angle_alpha   90.00
_cell.angle_beta   90.00
_cell.angle_gamma   90.00
#
_symmetry.space_group_name_H-M   'P 1'
#
loop_
_entity.id
_entity.type
_entity.pdbx_description
1 polymer ?
#
loop_
_entity_poly.entity_id
_entity_poly.type
_entity_poly.pdbx_seq_one_letter_code
_entity_poly.pdbx_strand_id
1 'polypeptide(L)'
;MKILLSACAILLSTYLPAQDYMQTSKNILQTLKNGGNAKPFVQIIAQANPQKLAAQINTDRKRMAFWINLYNGLIQYKLKQNPGLYEDRDDFFSDPILTVAGTSVSFDKLEHGVLRRGTSKYSYGYFKNPFGGDWHEPFMVDEVDWRIHFALNCGASSCPPVRIYEVETVYKQLAQSTRQYLNSQVSYNKTTNSVALPKLMDWFSGDFGGKDGALDIVKRLGYIPTTDVAVDYNPYDWTLKIGPQVFYQNN
;
A
#
# COMPACT_ATOMS: atom_id res chain seq x y z
N MET A 1 7.79 -70.86 -21.95
CA MET A 1 8.66 -69.75 -21.52
C MET A 1 7.88 -68.47 -21.69
N LYS A 2 7.25 -67.99 -20.62
CA LYS A 2 6.44 -66.73 -20.64
C LYS A 2 7.32 -65.58 -20.27
N ILE A 3 7.51 -64.63 -21.19
CA ILE A 3 8.25 -63.40 -20.95
C ILE A 3 7.28 -62.38 -20.35
N LEU A 4 7.48 -62.00 -19.07
CA LEU A 4 6.78 -60.89 -18.42
C LEU A 4 7.49 -59.58 -18.84
N LEU A 5 6.84 -58.79 -19.66
CA LEU A 5 7.24 -57.40 -19.91
C LEU A 5 6.75 -56.52 -18.75
N SER A 6 7.69 -56.10 -17.90
CA SER A 6 7.45 -55.13 -16.84
C SER A 6 7.43 -53.71 -17.48
N ALA A 7 6.26 -53.11 -17.55
CA ALA A 7 6.13 -51.72 -17.99
C ALA A 7 6.51 -50.80 -16.83
N CYS A 8 7.66 -50.15 -16.94
CA CYS A 8 8.11 -49.14 -16.00
C CYS A 8 7.38 -47.78 -16.37
N ALA A 9 6.35 -47.44 -15.63
CA ALA A 9 5.68 -46.13 -15.79
C ALA A 9 6.59 -45.04 -15.21
N ILE A 10 7.22 -44.25 -16.09
CA ILE A 10 7.96 -43.05 -15.71
C ILE A 10 6.91 -41.97 -15.38
N LEU A 11 6.70 -41.72 -14.09
CA LEU A 11 5.96 -40.58 -13.60
C LEU A 11 6.78 -39.28 -13.90
N LEU A 12 6.50 -38.66 -15.01
CA LEU A 12 6.94 -37.29 -15.29
C LEU A 12 6.20 -36.35 -14.32
N SER A 13 6.80 -36.03 -13.18
CA SER A 13 6.37 -34.94 -12.34
C SER A 13 6.60 -33.65 -13.11
N THR A 14 5.52 -33.11 -13.67
CA THR A 14 5.55 -31.74 -14.22
C THR A 14 5.81 -30.77 -13.09
N TYR A 15 7.02 -30.26 -13.02
CA TYR A 15 7.40 -29.19 -12.09
C TYR A 15 6.67 -27.92 -12.58
N LEU A 16 5.48 -27.65 -12.02
CA LEU A 16 4.88 -26.34 -12.17
C LEU A 16 5.75 -25.33 -11.41
N PRO A 17 6.19 -24.25 -12.06
CA PRO A 17 6.98 -23.24 -11.36
C PRO A 17 6.19 -22.72 -10.16
N ALA A 18 6.87 -22.56 -9.04
CA ALA A 18 6.24 -22.03 -7.83
C ALA A 18 5.63 -20.67 -8.13
N GLN A 19 4.36 -20.46 -7.70
CA GLN A 19 3.66 -19.18 -7.91
C GLN A 19 4.44 -18.04 -7.26
N ASP A 20 4.82 -17.03 -8.04
CA ASP A 20 5.49 -15.82 -7.57
C ASP A 20 4.43 -14.76 -7.18
N TYR A 21 4.21 -14.61 -5.87
CA TYR A 21 3.24 -13.64 -5.33
C TYR A 21 3.76 -12.21 -5.42
N MET A 22 5.08 -12.00 -5.35
CA MET A 22 5.68 -10.69 -5.53
C MET A 22 5.41 -10.15 -6.93
N GLN A 23 5.71 -10.97 -7.95
CA GLN A 23 5.41 -10.60 -9.33
C GLN A 23 3.91 -10.46 -9.57
N THR A 24 3.07 -11.29 -8.93
CA THR A 24 1.61 -11.23 -9.05
C THR A 24 1.06 -9.88 -8.55
N SER A 25 1.55 -9.36 -7.41
CA SER A 25 1.14 -8.05 -6.89
C SER A 25 1.47 -6.90 -7.88
N LYS A 26 2.63 -6.95 -8.52
CA LYS A 26 3.01 -6.00 -9.57
C LYS A 26 2.15 -6.14 -10.83
N ASN A 27 1.85 -7.38 -11.23
CA ASN A 27 1.03 -7.65 -12.41
C ASN A 27 -0.39 -7.11 -12.27
N ILE A 28 -0.97 -7.09 -11.06
CA ILE A 28 -2.25 -6.42 -10.79
C ILE A 28 -2.17 -4.95 -11.23
N LEU A 29 -1.19 -4.21 -10.69
CA LEU A 29 -1.02 -2.78 -11.00
C LEU A 29 -0.66 -2.54 -12.47
N GLN A 30 0.27 -3.32 -13.04
CA GLN A 30 0.66 -3.18 -14.44
C GLN A 30 -0.51 -3.39 -15.38
N THR A 31 -1.34 -4.39 -15.10
CA THR A 31 -2.55 -4.69 -15.89
C THR A 31 -3.57 -3.56 -15.80
N LEU A 32 -3.80 -3.02 -14.59
CA LEU A 32 -4.73 -1.91 -14.39
C LEU A 32 -4.22 -0.61 -15.02
N LYS A 33 -2.93 -0.32 -14.93
CA LYS A 33 -2.28 0.81 -15.59
C LYS A 33 -2.51 0.79 -17.11
N ASN A 34 -2.49 -0.40 -17.70
CA ASN A 34 -2.72 -0.61 -19.13
C ASN A 34 -4.21 -0.79 -19.50
N GLY A 35 -5.13 -0.54 -18.56
CA GLY A 35 -6.58 -0.67 -18.79
C GLY A 35 -7.12 -2.09 -18.82
N GLY A 36 -6.27 -3.10 -18.59
CA GLY A 36 -6.61 -4.54 -18.68
C GLY A 36 -7.47 -5.07 -17.52
N ASN A 37 -7.71 -6.39 -17.56
CA ASN A 37 -8.45 -7.13 -16.55
C ASN A 37 -7.49 -7.83 -15.56
N ALA A 38 -7.40 -7.33 -14.33
CA ALA A 38 -6.53 -7.88 -13.30
C ALA A 38 -7.14 -9.06 -12.51
N LYS A 39 -8.40 -9.47 -12.79
CA LYS A 39 -9.10 -10.54 -12.07
C LYS A 39 -8.28 -11.82 -11.90
N PRO A 40 -7.57 -12.36 -12.92
CA PRO A 40 -6.78 -13.58 -12.75
C PRO A 40 -5.69 -13.44 -11.68
N PHE A 41 -4.99 -12.29 -11.64
CA PHE A 41 -3.94 -12.05 -10.65
C PHE A 41 -4.52 -11.85 -9.24
N VAL A 42 -5.67 -11.17 -9.12
CA VAL A 42 -6.39 -11.02 -7.84
C VAL A 42 -6.81 -12.39 -7.31
N GLN A 43 -7.30 -13.30 -8.17
CA GLN A 43 -7.64 -14.66 -7.78
C GLN A 43 -6.44 -15.47 -7.28
N ILE A 44 -5.27 -15.30 -7.90
CA ILE A 44 -4.03 -15.95 -7.42
C ILE A 44 -3.69 -15.48 -5.99
N ILE A 45 -3.79 -14.18 -5.71
CA ILE A 45 -3.57 -13.65 -4.35
C ILE A 45 -4.63 -14.16 -3.37
N ALA A 46 -5.89 -14.20 -3.79
CA ALA A 46 -6.98 -14.70 -2.96
C ALA A 46 -6.78 -16.17 -2.54
N GLN A 47 -6.23 -16.99 -3.43
CA GLN A 47 -5.99 -18.42 -3.24
C GLN A 47 -4.57 -18.74 -2.77
N ALA A 48 -3.75 -17.73 -2.48
CA ALA A 48 -2.37 -17.95 -2.06
C ALA A 48 -2.32 -18.80 -0.77
N ASN A 49 -1.35 -19.70 -0.72
CA ASN A 49 -1.05 -20.41 0.53
C ASN A 49 -0.36 -19.41 1.50
N PRO A 50 -0.89 -19.18 2.71
CA PRO A 50 -0.38 -18.16 3.62
C PRO A 50 1.07 -18.38 4.04
N GLN A 51 1.49 -19.63 4.25
CA GLN A 51 2.87 -19.98 4.64
C GLN A 51 3.85 -19.70 3.48
N LYS A 52 3.44 -20.03 2.24
CA LYS A 52 4.25 -19.74 1.05
C LYS A 52 4.33 -18.24 0.78
N LEU A 53 3.24 -17.50 0.99
CA LEU A 53 3.24 -16.04 0.87
C LEU A 53 4.18 -15.43 1.91
N ALA A 54 4.05 -15.79 3.19
CA ALA A 54 4.93 -15.30 4.25
C ALA A 54 6.42 -15.60 3.97
N ALA A 55 6.72 -16.80 3.46
CA ALA A 55 8.09 -17.17 3.08
C ALA A 55 8.65 -16.31 1.94
N GLN A 56 7.81 -15.89 0.99
CA GLN A 56 8.24 -15.02 -0.11
C GLN A 56 8.45 -13.57 0.32
N ILE A 57 7.64 -13.05 1.27
CA ILE A 57 7.74 -11.67 1.75
C ILE A 57 8.47 -11.58 3.10
N ASN A 58 9.52 -12.36 3.28
CA ASN A 58 10.23 -12.60 4.53
C ASN A 58 11.23 -11.50 4.96
N THR A 59 11.25 -10.36 4.27
CA THR A 59 12.04 -9.17 4.63
C THR A 59 11.19 -7.91 4.53
N ASP A 60 11.52 -6.87 5.27
CA ASP A 60 10.79 -5.60 5.24
C ASP A 60 10.70 -4.98 3.84
N ARG A 61 11.77 -5.03 3.05
CA ARG A 61 11.74 -4.57 1.66
C ARG A 61 10.69 -5.30 0.83
N LYS A 62 10.60 -6.62 0.98
CA LYS A 62 9.63 -7.46 0.27
C LYS A 62 8.20 -7.19 0.77
N ARG A 63 8.01 -7.13 2.10
CA ARG A 63 6.69 -6.79 2.70
C ARG A 63 6.22 -5.43 2.20
N MET A 64 7.06 -4.41 2.30
CA MET A 64 6.75 -3.05 1.87
C MET A 64 6.35 -3.01 0.39
N ALA A 65 7.19 -3.54 -0.51
CA ALA A 65 6.89 -3.56 -1.95
C ALA A 65 5.61 -4.35 -2.26
N PHE A 66 5.45 -5.54 -1.67
CA PHE A 66 4.28 -6.39 -1.90
C PHE A 66 2.99 -5.73 -1.43
N TRP A 67 2.95 -5.26 -0.19
CA TRP A 67 1.70 -4.76 0.40
C TRP A 67 1.27 -3.42 -0.17
N ILE A 68 2.20 -2.51 -0.48
CA ILE A 68 1.85 -1.25 -1.16
C ILE A 68 1.29 -1.53 -2.55
N ASN A 69 1.94 -2.42 -3.32
CA ASN A 69 1.45 -2.81 -4.65
C ASN A 69 0.07 -3.46 -4.56
N LEU A 70 -0.11 -4.39 -3.62
CA LEU A 70 -1.37 -5.10 -3.46
C LEU A 70 -2.49 -4.16 -3.01
N TYR A 71 -2.27 -3.32 -2.00
CA TYR A 71 -3.24 -2.33 -1.51
C TYR A 71 -3.71 -1.44 -2.65
N ASN A 72 -2.78 -0.77 -3.33
CA ASN A 72 -3.10 0.13 -4.44
C ASN A 72 -3.80 -0.61 -5.60
N GLY A 73 -3.35 -1.83 -5.90
CA GLY A 73 -3.95 -2.67 -6.92
C GLY A 73 -5.40 -3.06 -6.59
N LEU A 74 -5.67 -3.45 -5.36
CA LEU A 74 -7.00 -3.85 -4.92
C LEU A 74 -7.97 -2.66 -4.82
N ILE A 75 -7.52 -1.47 -4.39
CA ILE A 75 -8.32 -0.23 -4.46
C ILE A 75 -8.77 0.03 -5.90
N GLN A 76 -7.82 0.11 -6.84
CA GLN A 76 -8.12 0.38 -8.24
C GLN A 76 -9.00 -0.72 -8.87
N TYR A 77 -8.75 -1.98 -8.53
CA TYR A 77 -9.51 -3.12 -9.03
C TYR A 77 -10.97 -3.09 -8.56
N LYS A 78 -11.21 -2.89 -7.26
CA LYS A 78 -12.57 -2.86 -6.68
C LYS A 78 -13.37 -1.67 -7.18
N LEU A 79 -12.78 -0.49 -7.17
CA LEU A 79 -13.47 0.73 -7.60
C LEU A 79 -13.68 0.79 -9.12
N LYS A 80 -12.81 0.14 -9.92
CA LYS A 80 -13.06 -0.02 -11.36
C LYS A 80 -14.27 -0.94 -11.63
N GLN A 81 -14.49 -1.97 -10.81
CA GLN A 81 -15.63 -2.87 -10.95
C GLN A 81 -16.95 -2.25 -10.47
N ASN A 82 -16.90 -1.56 -9.35
CA ASN A 82 -18.07 -0.89 -8.76
C ASN A 82 -17.66 0.43 -8.10
N PRO A 83 -17.71 1.55 -8.83
CA PRO A 83 -17.42 2.86 -8.30
C PRO A 83 -18.33 3.29 -7.13
N GLY A 84 -19.57 2.77 -7.08
CA GLY A 84 -20.54 3.06 -6.03
C GLY A 84 -20.09 2.62 -4.63
N LEU A 85 -19.12 1.68 -4.51
CA LEU A 85 -18.53 1.32 -3.23
C LEU A 85 -17.87 2.53 -2.53
N TYR A 86 -17.49 3.56 -3.27
CA TYR A 86 -16.84 4.74 -2.73
C TYR A 86 -17.82 5.77 -2.12
N GLU A 87 -19.12 5.59 -2.29
CA GLU A 87 -20.15 6.46 -1.70
C GLU A 87 -20.18 6.32 -0.17
N ASP A 88 -20.00 5.07 0.33
CA ASP A 88 -19.75 4.81 1.75
C ASP A 88 -18.29 4.38 1.94
N ARG A 89 -17.42 5.35 2.18
CA ARG A 89 -15.98 5.11 2.34
C ARG A 89 -15.66 4.38 3.63
N ASP A 90 -16.40 4.63 4.70
CA ASP A 90 -16.12 3.99 5.98
C ASP A 90 -16.33 2.48 5.87
N ASP A 91 -17.44 2.03 5.28
CA ASP A 91 -17.71 0.62 4.99
C ASP A 91 -16.72 0.08 3.95
N PHE A 92 -16.44 0.84 2.89
CA PHE A 92 -15.50 0.41 1.85
C PHE A 92 -14.12 0.06 2.40
N PHE A 93 -13.59 0.83 3.37
CA PHE A 93 -12.28 0.58 3.95
C PHE A 93 -12.33 -0.42 5.12
N SER A 94 -13.40 -0.44 5.91
CA SER A 94 -13.51 -1.26 7.12
C SER A 94 -14.07 -2.67 6.89
N ASP A 95 -14.92 -2.85 5.88
CA ASP A 95 -15.53 -4.14 5.59
C ASP A 95 -14.54 -5.15 5.00
N PRO A 96 -14.65 -6.45 5.35
CA PRO A 96 -13.76 -7.50 4.87
C PRO A 96 -14.12 -7.94 3.43
N ILE A 97 -14.14 -7.00 2.50
CA ILE A 97 -14.52 -7.20 1.09
C ILE A 97 -13.39 -7.76 0.20
N LEU A 98 -12.22 -7.97 0.75
CA LEU A 98 -11.06 -8.53 0.06
C LEU A 98 -10.84 -9.97 0.49
N THR A 99 -10.22 -10.77 -0.37
CA THR A 99 -9.68 -12.09 0.02
C THR A 99 -8.19 -12.11 -0.27
N VAL A 100 -7.39 -12.39 0.77
CA VAL A 100 -5.93 -12.53 0.66
C VAL A 100 -5.50 -13.80 1.39
N ALA A 101 -4.81 -14.68 0.70
CA ALA A 101 -4.34 -15.96 1.25
C ALA A 101 -5.45 -16.76 1.97
N GLY A 102 -6.62 -16.87 1.33
CA GLY A 102 -7.78 -17.60 1.84
C GLY A 102 -8.57 -16.91 2.95
N THR A 103 -8.15 -15.72 3.38
CA THR A 103 -8.81 -14.98 4.48
C THR A 103 -9.50 -13.72 3.98
N SER A 104 -10.73 -13.46 4.46
CA SER A 104 -11.44 -12.20 4.22
C SER A 104 -10.82 -11.09 5.07
N VAL A 105 -10.41 -10.00 4.42
CA VAL A 105 -9.75 -8.87 5.05
C VAL A 105 -10.29 -7.54 4.50
N SER A 106 -10.11 -6.46 5.28
CA SER A 106 -10.45 -5.10 4.86
C SER A 106 -9.20 -4.34 4.39
N PHE A 107 -9.41 -3.19 3.74
CA PHE A 107 -8.31 -2.26 3.44
C PHE A 107 -7.66 -1.72 4.71
N ASP A 108 -8.47 -1.39 5.72
CA ASP A 108 -7.99 -1.00 7.06
C ASP A 108 -7.06 -2.06 7.67
N LYS A 109 -7.36 -3.35 7.49
CA LYS A 109 -6.52 -4.44 7.97
C LYS A 109 -5.17 -4.49 7.25
N LEU A 110 -5.14 -4.21 5.95
CA LEU A 110 -3.90 -4.16 5.18
C LEU A 110 -3.05 -2.93 5.56
N GLU A 111 -3.67 -1.76 5.68
CA GLU A 111 -2.97 -0.54 6.03
C GLU A 111 -2.57 -0.52 7.52
N HIS A 112 -3.56 -0.55 8.41
CA HIS A 112 -3.31 -0.37 9.85
C HIS A 112 -2.76 -1.63 10.51
N GLY A 113 -3.22 -2.82 10.10
CA GLY A 113 -2.74 -4.08 10.63
C GLY A 113 -1.33 -4.43 10.15
N VAL A 114 -1.11 -4.40 8.83
CA VAL A 114 0.13 -4.88 8.22
C VAL A 114 1.17 -3.78 8.08
N LEU A 115 0.89 -2.73 7.28
CA LEU A 115 1.86 -1.66 6.96
C LEU A 115 2.10 -0.71 8.12
N ARG A 116 1.12 -0.50 9.01
CA ARG A 116 1.22 0.30 10.22
C ARG A 116 1.35 -0.54 11.51
N ARG A 117 1.66 -1.82 11.37
CA ARG A 117 2.03 -2.69 12.48
C ARG A 117 0.99 -2.78 13.61
N GLY A 118 -0.29 -2.91 13.26
CA GLY A 118 -1.38 -2.96 14.23
C GLY A 118 -1.72 -1.61 14.88
N THR A 119 -1.31 -0.49 14.29
CA THR A 119 -1.64 0.84 14.80
C THR A 119 -3.13 1.14 14.56
N SER A 120 -3.82 1.67 15.59
CA SER A 120 -5.23 2.02 15.50
C SER A 120 -5.46 3.20 14.54
N LYS A 121 -6.46 3.10 13.66
CA LYS A 121 -6.85 4.21 12.77
C LYS A 121 -7.42 5.42 13.53
N TYR A 122 -7.98 5.20 14.71
CA TYR A 122 -8.62 6.24 15.54
C TYR A 122 -7.65 6.96 16.46
N SER A 123 -6.38 6.57 16.51
CA SER A 123 -5.38 7.10 17.44
C SER A 123 -4.39 8.08 16.81
N TYR A 124 -4.64 8.55 15.61
CA TYR A 124 -3.69 9.37 14.85
C TYR A 124 -2.27 8.74 14.70
N GLY A 125 -2.16 7.45 14.93
CA GLY A 125 -0.86 6.74 14.90
C GLY A 125 -0.19 6.54 16.27
N TYR A 126 -0.76 7.04 17.36
CA TYR A 126 -0.10 6.99 18.66
C TYR A 126 -0.27 5.67 19.42
N PHE A 127 -1.31 4.91 19.16
CA PHE A 127 -1.61 3.70 19.93
C PHE A 127 -1.81 2.49 19.01
N LYS A 128 -1.37 1.32 19.50
CA LYS A 128 -1.66 0.04 18.86
C LYS A 128 -3.12 -0.35 19.09
N ASN A 129 -3.70 -1.09 18.14
CA ASN A 129 -5.01 -1.69 18.32
C ASN A 129 -4.89 -2.98 19.17
N PRO A 130 -5.36 -3.02 20.41
CA PRO A 130 -5.24 -4.21 21.26
C PRO A 130 -6.13 -5.37 20.79
N PHE A 131 -7.10 -5.11 19.91
CA PHE A 131 -8.06 -6.11 19.40
C PHE A 131 -7.72 -6.57 17.97
N GLY A 132 -6.52 -6.30 17.48
CA GLY A 132 -6.04 -6.79 16.19
C GLY A 132 -5.92 -8.32 16.21
N GLY A 133 -6.64 -9.03 15.34
CA GLY A 133 -6.51 -10.49 15.22
C GLY A 133 -5.15 -10.90 14.61
N ASP A 134 -4.75 -12.17 14.79
CA ASP A 134 -3.41 -12.71 14.55
C ASP A 134 -3.06 -12.92 13.07
N TRP A 135 -4.04 -12.80 12.15
CA TRP A 135 -3.82 -13.05 10.72
C TRP A 135 -2.67 -12.24 10.11
N HIS A 136 -2.52 -10.99 10.53
CA HIS A 136 -1.54 -10.09 9.94
C HIS A 136 -0.12 -10.25 10.51
N GLU A 137 0.04 -10.90 11.66
CA GLU A 137 1.35 -11.01 12.32
C GLU A 137 2.49 -11.53 11.44
N PRO A 138 2.31 -12.63 10.66
CA PRO A 138 3.39 -13.12 9.79
C PRO A 138 3.72 -12.19 8.62
N PHE A 139 2.87 -11.21 8.36
CA PHE A 139 2.92 -10.33 7.20
C PHE A 139 3.32 -8.89 7.53
N MET A 140 3.30 -8.54 8.83
CA MET A 140 3.62 -7.18 9.29
C MET A 140 5.04 -6.77 8.93
N VAL A 141 5.19 -5.48 8.61
CA VAL A 141 6.52 -4.83 8.54
C VAL A 141 7.19 -4.83 9.92
N ASP A 142 8.52 -4.81 9.95
CA ASP A 142 9.27 -4.79 11.23
C ASP A 142 9.17 -3.43 11.90
N GLU A 143 9.11 -2.33 11.10
CA GLU A 143 8.92 -0.96 11.57
C GLU A 143 7.97 -0.18 10.65
N VAL A 144 7.26 0.81 11.22
CA VAL A 144 6.40 1.69 10.43
C VAL A 144 7.26 2.70 9.68
N ASP A 145 7.20 2.68 8.37
CA ASP A 145 7.82 3.70 7.53
C ASP A 145 6.77 4.77 7.18
N TRP A 146 6.84 5.95 7.79
CA TRP A 146 5.87 7.03 7.56
C TRP A 146 5.70 7.43 6.10
N ARG A 147 6.66 7.11 5.22
CA ARG A 147 6.58 7.41 3.79
C ARG A 147 5.49 6.63 3.05
N ILE A 148 4.94 5.56 3.67
CA ILE A 148 3.80 4.83 3.11
C ILE A 148 2.60 5.73 2.88
N HIS A 149 2.39 6.75 3.73
CA HIS A 149 1.29 7.70 3.58
C HIS A 149 1.37 8.52 2.29
N PHE A 150 2.54 8.57 1.65
CA PHE A 150 2.75 9.19 0.34
C PHE A 150 2.91 8.16 -0.80
N ALA A 151 2.52 6.90 -0.54
CA ALA A 151 2.59 5.78 -1.46
C ALA A 151 1.25 5.05 -1.62
N LEU A 152 0.39 5.09 -0.59
CA LEU A 152 -0.93 4.47 -0.62
C LEU A 152 -1.94 5.40 -1.30
N ASN A 153 -2.72 4.84 -2.23
CA ASN A 153 -3.76 5.55 -2.97
C ASN A 153 -5.12 4.98 -2.60
N CYS A 154 -5.92 5.78 -1.91
CA CYS A 154 -7.25 5.42 -1.41
C CYS A 154 -8.38 5.66 -2.42
N GLY A 155 -8.07 6.07 -3.66
CA GLY A 155 -9.07 6.39 -4.68
C GLY A 155 -9.51 7.85 -4.72
N ALA A 156 -9.08 8.70 -3.78
CA ALA A 156 -9.39 10.13 -3.76
C ALA A 156 -8.53 10.93 -4.76
N SER A 157 -9.04 12.07 -5.19
CA SER A 157 -8.32 13.03 -6.04
C SER A 157 -7.05 13.58 -5.36
N SER A 158 -7.09 13.75 -4.03
CA SER A 158 -5.95 14.18 -3.22
C SER A 158 -4.95 13.07 -2.87
N CYS A 159 -5.22 11.80 -3.23
CA CYS A 159 -4.27 10.71 -2.96
C CYS A 159 -2.95 10.88 -3.72
N PRO A 160 -1.84 10.35 -3.16
CA PRO A 160 -0.59 10.24 -3.90
C PRO A 160 -0.75 9.42 -5.20
N PRO A 161 0.01 9.74 -6.26
CA PRO A 161 0.00 8.94 -7.48
C PRO A 161 0.45 7.49 -7.23
N VAL A 162 -0.20 6.54 -7.90
CA VAL A 162 0.14 5.11 -7.81
C VAL A 162 1.47 4.83 -8.51
N ARG A 163 2.39 4.19 -7.81
CA ARG A 163 3.65 3.68 -8.34
C ARG A 163 3.70 2.16 -8.19
N ILE A 164 4.40 1.48 -9.09
CA ILE A 164 4.76 0.06 -8.94
C ILE A 164 6.09 0.00 -8.19
N TYR A 165 6.08 -0.60 -7.01
CA TYR A 165 7.24 -0.68 -6.13
C TYR A 165 8.02 -1.96 -6.38
N GLU A 166 9.34 -1.81 -6.53
CA GLU A 166 10.30 -2.90 -6.72
C GLU A 166 11.08 -3.15 -5.43
N VAL A 167 11.31 -4.41 -5.08
CA VAL A 167 11.97 -4.81 -3.82
C VAL A 167 13.32 -4.10 -3.63
N GLU A 168 14.16 -4.13 -4.68
CA GLU A 168 15.52 -3.60 -4.60
C GLU A 168 15.56 -2.08 -4.40
N THR A 169 14.53 -1.38 -4.85
CA THR A 169 14.50 0.09 -4.87
C THR A 169 13.38 0.69 -4.03
N VAL A 170 12.62 -0.10 -3.27
CA VAL A 170 11.42 0.34 -2.55
C VAL A 170 11.65 1.60 -1.70
N TYR A 171 12.71 1.65 -0.93
CA TYR A 171 12.99 2.83 -0.08
C TYR A 171 13.39 4.08 -0.88
N LYS A 172 14.08 3.90 -2.03
CA LYS A 172 14.35 4.99 -2.97
C LYS A 172 13.04 5.48 -3.61
N GLN A 173 12.17 4.56 -4.00
CA GLN A 173 10.87 4.88 -4.59
C GLN A 173 9.95 5.56 -3.59
N LEU A 174 9.93 5.15 -2.31
CA LEU A 174 9.20 5.82 -1.22
C LEU A 174 9.71 7.26 -1.03
N ALA A 175 11.02 7.48 -1.03
CA ALA A 175 11.58 8.83 -0.95
C ALA A 175 11.20 9.70 -2.16
N GLN A 176 11.15 9.12 -3.37
CA GLN A 176 10.69 9.82 -4.57
C GLN A 176 9.20 10.17 -4.50
N SER A 177 8.34 9.23 -4.08
CA SER A 177 6.90 9.46 -3.91
C SER A 177 6.64 10.54 -2.87
N THR A 178 7.37 10.50 -1.74
CA THR A 178 7.33 11.54 -0.70
C THR A 178 7.63 12.93 -1.28
N ARG A 179 8.77 13.10 -1.97
CA ARG A 179 9.13 14.40 -2.54
C ARG A 179 8.12 14.88 -3.57
N GLN A 180 7.67 13.98 -4.44
CA GLN A 180 6.69 14.32 -5.47
C GLN A 180 5.37 14.82 -4.87
N TYR A 181 4.87 14.11 -3.85
CA TYR A 181 3.63 14.49 -3.19
C TYR A 181 3.79 15.79 -2.41
N LEU A 182 4.84 15.91 -1.60
CA LEU A 182 5.09 17.12 -0.81
C LEU A 182 5.36 18.35 -1.69
N ASN A 183 6.01 18.21 -2.84
CA ASN A 183 6.21 19.32 -3.79
C ASN A 183 4.88 19.93 -4.26
N SER A 184 3.82 19.13 -4.37
CA SER A 184 2.49 19.60 -4.78
C SER A 184 1.62 20.08 -3.63
N GLN A 185 1.98 19.73 -2.38
CA GLN A 185 1.11 19.92 -1.23
C GLN A 185 1.66 20.90 -0.18
N VAL A 186 2.98 21.08 -0.10
CA VAL A 186 3.58 21.97 0.90
C VAL A 186 3.75 23.36 0.33
N SER A 187 3.26 24.37 1.03
CA SER A 187 3.50 25.77 0.71
C SER A 187 3.89 26.57 1.96
N TYR A 188 4.99 27.32 1.85
CA TYR A 188 5.47 28.18 2.93
C TYR A 188 5.23 29.65 2.59
N ASN A 189 4.52 30.34 3.48
CA ASN A 189 4.29 31.78 3.39
C ASN A 189 5.27 32.52 4.32
N LYS A 190 6.23 33.22 3.70
CA LYS A 190 7.27 33.98 4.43
C LYS A 190 6.67 35.18 5.19
N THR A 191 5.59 35.78 4.69
CA THR A 191 5.00 36.98 5.28
C THR A 191 4.29 36.68 6.59
N THR A 192 3.58 35.54 6.65
CA THR A 192 2.85 35.13 7.85
C THR A 192 3.65 34.13 8.70
N ASN A 193 4.86 33.74 8.25
CA ASN A 193 5.66 32.68 8.84
C ASN A 193 4.84 31.39 9.09
N SER A 194 4.08 30.95 8.08
CA SER A 194 3.22 29.77 8.18
C SER A 194 3.48 28.79 7.06
N VAL A 195 3.23 27.49 7.33
CA VAL A 195 3.33 26.41 6.36
C VAL A 195 1.99 25.67 6.26
N ALA A 196 1.52 25.46 5.04
CA ALA A 196 0.42 24.54 4.76
C ALA A 196 1.01 23.14 4.48
N LEU A 197 0.54 22.14 5.22
CA LEU A 197 0.94 20.73 5.11
C LEU A 197 -0.20 19.88 4.54
N PRO A 198 0.09 18.74 3.91
CA PRO A 198 -0.94 17.81 3.47
C PRO A 198 -1.72 17.25 4.67
N LYS A 199 -3.03 17.05 4.50
CA LYS A 199 -3.94 16.51 5.54
C LYS A 199 -3.51 15.13 6.05
N LEU A 200 -2.79 14.35 5.25
CA LEU A 200 -2.22 13.07 5.67
C LEU A 200 -1.27 13.22 6.87
N MET A 201 -0.52 14.33 6.97
CA MET A 201 0.38 14.58 8.10
C MET A 201 -0.37 14.92 9.39
N ASP A 202 -1.62 15.37 9.30
CA ASP A 202 -2.52 15.55 10.44
C ASP A 202 -3.12 14.20 10.89
N TRP A 203 -3.75 13.47 9.95
CA TRP A 203 -4.45 12.22 10.25
C TRP A 203 -3.54 11.11 10.79
N PHE A 204 -2.30 11.08 10.36
CA PHE A 204 -1.30 10.09 10.75
C PHE A 204 -0.17 10.69 11.58
N SER A 205 -0.47 11.76 12.33
CA SER A 205 0.55 12.57 13.02
C SER A 205 1.49 11.76 13.90
N GLY A 206 1.03 10.72 14.57
CA GLY A 206 1.87 9.85 15.39
C GLY A 206 2.95 9.10 14.59
N ASP A 207 2.63 8.68 13.36
CA ASP A 207 3.59 8.00 12.48
C ASP A 207 4.70 8.97 12.01
N PHE A 208 4.42 10.28 11.96
CA PHE A 208 5.39 11.33 11.62
C PHE A 208 6.18 11.87 12.83
N GLY A 209 5.90 11.38 14.05
CA GLY A 209 6.51 11.92 15.28
C GLY A 209 5.81 13.18 15.82
N GLY A 210 4.52 13.31 15.56
CA GLY A 210 3.71 14.46 15.91
C GLY A 210 3.95 15.66 15.00
N LYS A 211 3.42 16.82 15.40
CA LYS A 211 3.61 18.09 14.69
C LYS A 211 5.10 18.43 14.52
N ASP A 212 5.90 18.25 15.56
CA ASP A 212 7.32 18.60 15.54
C ASP A 212 8.09 17.70 14.56
N GLY A 213 7.81 16.39 14.55
CA GLY A 213 8.41 15.46 13.60
C GLY A 213 8.01 15.75 12.15
N ALA A 214 6.74 16.14 11.90
CA ALA A 214 6.30 16.58 10.60
C ALA A 214 7.03 17.83 10.12
N LEU A 215 7.22 18.82 10.99
CA LEU A 215 8.00 20.05 10.70
C LEU A 215 9.48 19.74 10.44
N ASP A 216 10.09 18.84 11.20
CA ASP A 216 11.47 18.39 10.99
C ASP A 216 11.64 17.71 9.63
N ILE A 217 10.66 16.90 9.20
CA ILE A 217 10.67 16.26 7.88
C ILE A 217 10.66 17.32 6.78
N VAL A 218 9.71 18.27 6.79
CA VAL A 218 9.59 19.25 5.71
C VAL A 218 10.74 20.26 5.72
N LYS A 219 11.33 20.56 6.88
CA LYS A 219 12.56 21.35 6.99
C LYS A 219 13.76 20.62 6.38
N ARG A 220 14.00 19.36 6.72
CA ARG A 220 15.09 18.55 6.15
C ARG A 220 14.96 18.39 4.63
N LEU A 221 13.73 18.41 4.12
CA LEU A 221 13.47 18.33 2.69
C LEU A 221 13.57 19.70 1.99
N GLY A 222 13.76 20.80 2.75
CA GLY A 222 13.98 22.14 2.21
C GLY A 222 12.72 22.96 1.93
N TYR A 223 11.57 22.55 2.45
CA TYR A 223 10.29 23.27 2.22
C TYR A 223 10.14 24.51 3.13
N ILE A 224 10.71 24.46 4.33
CA ILE A 224 10.70 25.56 5.31
C ILE A 224 12.11 25.83 5.84
N PRO A 225 12.44 27.08 6.22
CA PRO A 225 13.77 27.42 6.74
C PRO A 225 13.95 27.04 8.21
N THR A 226 12.88 27.01 8.99
CA THR A 226 12.85 26.74 10.42
C THR A 226 11.60 25.97 10.80
N THR A 227 11.60 25.29 11.95
CA THR A 227 10.41 24.65 12.53
C THR A 227 9.55 25.60 13.38
N ASP A 228 10.05 26.81 13.66
CA ASP A 228 9.29 27.85 14.35
C ASP A 228 8.37 28.56 13.35
N VAL A 229 7.30 27.90 12.98
CA VAL A 229 6.29 28.35 12.00
C VAL A 229 4.87 27.97 12.45
N ALA A 230 3.88 28.77 12.08
CA ALA A 230 2.49 28.36 12.20
C ALA A 230 2.16 27.25 11.19
N VAL A 231 1.32 26.30 11.57
CA VAL A 231 0.96 25.15 10.72
C VAL A 231 -0.53 25.19 10.40
N ASP A 232 -0.84 25.11 9.12
CA ASP A 232 -2.16 24.86 8.58
C ASP A 232 -2.15 23.52 7.81
N TYR A 233 -3.33 22.89 7.65
CA TYR A 233 -3.48 21.68 6.88
C TYR A 233 -4.38 21.93 5.68
N ASN A 234 -3.93 21.45 4.50
CA ASN A 234 -4.70 21.57 3.27
C ASN A 234 -6.03 20.81 3.36
N PRO A 235 -7.09 21.30 2.70
CA PRO A 235 -8.29 20.50 2.52
C PRO A 235 -7.99 19.24 1.73
N TYR A 236 -8.76 18.16 1.96
CA TYR A 236 -8.61 16.91 1.25
C TYR A 236 -9.79 16.69 0.32
N ASP A 237 -9.49 16.54 -0.97
CA ASP A 237 -10.50 16.29 -2.01
C ASP A 237 -10.74 14.79 -2.14
N TRP A 238 -11.90 14.35 -1.64
CA TRP A 238 -12.38 12.97 -1.68
C TRP A 238 -13.05 12.57 -2.99
N THR A 239 -13.10 13.44 -4.01
CA THR A 239 -13.65 13.07 -5.32
C THR A 239 -12.95 11.84 -5.85
N LEU A 240 -13.75 10.84 -6.24
CA LEU A 240 -13.22 9.57 -6.77
C LEU A 240 -12.38 9.80 -8.02
N LYS A 241 -11.14 9.29 -8.00
CA LYS A 241 -10.21 9.34 -9.13
C LYS A 241 -9.50 7.99 -9.26
N ILE A 242 -9.81 7.26 -10.33
CA ILE A 242 -9.29 5.92 -10.61
C ILE A 242 -8.88 5.79 -12.09
N GLY A 243 -8.20 4.70 -12.42
CA GLY A 243 -7.79 4.40 -13.80
C GLY A 243 -6.36 4.81 -14.13
N PRO A 244 -5.95 4.74 -15.43
CA PRO A 244 -4.57 4.97 -15.83
C PRO A 244 -3.97 6.32 -15.42
N GLN A 245 -4.80 7.36 -15.31
CA GLN A 245 -4.38 8.72 -14.96
C GLN A 245 -3.90 8.89 -13.50
N VAL A 246 -4.19 7.94 -12.60
CA VAL A 246 -3.69 8.01 -11.22
C VAL A 246 -2.27 7.45 -11.10
N PHE A 247 -1.78 6.74 -12.12
CA PHE A 247 -0.44 6.20 -12.09
C PHE A 247 0.61 7.27 -12.36
N TYR A 248 1.73 7.13 -11.67
CA TYR A 248 2.89 7.96 -11.90
C TYR A 248 3.31 7.89 -13.39
N GLN A 249 3.41 9.05 -14.02
CA GLN A 249 3.91 9.18 -15.39
C GLN A 249 5.43 9.40 -15.32
N ASN A 250 6.21 8.48 -15.88
CA ASN A 250 7.64 8.73 -16.10
C ASN A 250 7.73 9.73 -17.27
N ASN A 251 8.06 10.98 -16.97
CA ASN A 251 8.52 11.94 -17.97
C ASN A 251 10.00 11.71 -18.22
#